data_3600b18f6c5008b63f830c9324f52c86
#
_entry.id   3600b18f6c5008b63f830c9324f52c86
#
_cell.length_a   1.000
_cell.length_b   1.000
_cell.length_c   1.000
_cell.angle_alpha   90.00
_cell.angle_beta   90.00
_cell.angle_gamma   90.00
#
_symmetry.space_group_name_H-M   'P 1'
#
loop_
_entity.id
_entity.type
_entity.pdbx_description
1 polymer ?
#
loop_
_entity_poly.entity_id
_entity_poly.type
_entity_poly.pdbx_seq_one_letter_code
_entity_poly.pdbx_strand_id
1 'polypeptide(L)'
;MDRQQASILIQQAITALRSGEATRARDLLNNVVKDPPPGEVPPWFLLAQACQMAGDSVGQGEALTRLLAEEPRHLGGLLLMAGHKAGQGDSRAASSFYTTALAVADHAPDQVPQVMIPLLQQGQLYLQKAQGEYSAFLNAQLADKGIAPGAVSPRIDMALDLLLGRKQLYVQEPTSFYFPGLPQRQFYEAAEFDWAQGFEAQADAMLAELEGLLARQPGDFSPYVQTRPDRPAAANPLRDDPSWGAHYLWENGAPVADHAAIAPATMAALATAPMPVIAARSPMALYSLLRPGTHIRPHHGMLNTRLICHLPLITNADCAIRVGNETRTWQQGRLLIFDDSIEHEAWNRGRATRIILLFEIWRPEISMDERTALTAIFEAITAYGGLPPDQG
;
A
#
# COMPACT_ATOMS: atom_id res chain seq x y z
N MET A 1 -15.41 -18.60 -48.63
CA MET A 1 -15.89 -20.01 -48.57
C MET A 1 -17.19 -20.10 -47.75
N ASP A 2 -17.89 -21.22 -47.83
CA ASP A 2 -19.05 -21.42 -46.97
C ASP A 2 -18.63 -21.93 -45.57
N ARG A 3 -19.57 -21.88 -44.59
CA ARG A 3 -19.29 -22.25 -43.17
C ARG A 3 -18.93 -23.74 -43.00
N GLN A 4 -19.54 -24.61 -43.80
CA GLN A 4 -19.28 -26.05 -43.72
C GLN A 4 -17.86 -26.38 -44.17
N GLN A 5 -17.44 -25.79 -45.28
CA GLN A 5 -16.09 -25.94 -45.81
C GLN A 5 -15.00 -25.39 -44.84
N ALA A 6 -15.24 -24.19 -44.26
CA ALA A 6 -14.34 -23.63 -43.26
C ALA A 6 -14.21 -24.53 -42.02
N SER A 7 -15.33 -25.05 -41.51
CA SER A 7 -15.35 -25.97 -40.38
C SER A 7 -14.55 -27.25 -40.66
N ILE A 8 -14.69 -27.84 -41.84
CA ILE A 8 -13.89 -29.03 -42.24
C ILE A 8 -12.39 -28.71 -42.24
N LEU A 9 -11.99 -27.60 -42.86
CA LEU A 9 -10.57 -27.20 -42.89
C LEU A 9 -10.02 -26.92 -41.52
N ILE A 10 -10.74 -26.26 -40.61
CA ILE A 10 -10.33 -26.02 -39.23
C ILE A 10 -10.17 -27.35 -38.48
N GLN A 11 -11.08 -28.29 -38.59
CA GLN A 11 -10.96 -29.60 -37.95
C GLN A 11 -9.77 -30.42 -38.46
N GLN A 12 -9.53 -30.37 -39.76
CA GLN A 12 -8.34 -30.97 -40.39
C GLN A 12 -7.05 -30.34 -39.86
N ALA A 13 -7.03 -29.01 -39.73
CA ALA A 13 -5.89 -28.28 -39.17
C ALA A 13 -5.64 -28.62 -37.69
N ILE A 14 -6.69 -28.74 -36.88
CA ILE A 14 -6.57 -29.17 -35.46
C ILE A 14 -5.99 -30.60 -35.39
N THR A 15 -6.45 -31.49 -36.28
CA THR A 15 -5.94 -32.86 -36.36
C THR A 15 -4.46 -32.86 -36.75
N ALA A 16 -4.10 -32.09 -37.76
CA ALA A 16 -2.70 -31.92 -38.22
C ALA A 16 -1.79 -31.34 -37.10
N LEU A 17 -2.26 -30.36 -36.32
CA LEU A 17 -1.52 -29.86 -35.16
C LEU A 17 -1.27 -30.94 -34.11
N ARG A 18 -2.27 -31.75 -33.81
CA ARG A 18 -2.15 -32.86 -32.85
C ARG A 18 -1.18 -33.96 -33.33
N SER A 19 -1.07 -34.14 -34.64
CA SER A 19 -0.16 -35.11 -35.27
C SER A 19 1.25 -34.55 -35.54
N GLY A 20 1.51 -33.28 -35.19
CA GLY A 20 2.80 -32.63 -35.44
C GLY A 20 3.01 -32.14 -36.87
N GLU A 21 1.98 -32.22 -37.74
CA GLU A 21 2.02 -31.75 -39.14
C GLU A 21 1.80 -30.22 -39.24
N ALA A 22 2.65 -29.43 -38.56
CA ALA A 22 2.47 -28.00 -38.36
C ALA A 22 2.34 -27.19 -39.67
N THR A 23 3.15 -27.50 -40.66
CA THR A 23 3.11 -26.84 -41.99
C THR A 23 1.76 -27.08 -42.68
N ARG A 24 1.26 -28.30 -42.62
CA ARG A 24 -0.08 -28.64 -43.20
C ARG A 24 -1.19 -27.90 -42.46
N ALA A 25 -1.13 -27.84 -41.11
CA ALA A 25 -2.12 -27.10 -40.33
C ALA A 25 -2.12 -25.60 -40.68
N ARG A 26 -0.92 -24.99 -40.78
CA ARG A 26 -0.77 -23.60 -41.19
C ARG A 26 -1.40 -23.34 -42.58
N ASP A 27 -1.13 -24.19 -43.56
CA ASP A 27 -1.61 -24.01 -44.93
C ASP A 27 -3.11 -24.15 -45.02
N LEU A 28 -3.72 -25.10 -44.25
CA LEU A 28 -5.17 -25.24 -44.17
C LEU A 28 -5.82 -24.00 -43.53
N LEU A 29 -5.24 -23.47 -42.41
CA LEU A 29 -5.75 -22.29 -41.75
C LEU A 29 -5.55 -21.02 -42.58
N ASN A 30 -4.48 -20.91 -43.33
CA ASN A 30 -4.27 -19.82 -44.29
C ASN A 30 -5.35 -19.77 -45.36
N ASN A 31 -5.85 -20.92 -45.83
CA ASN A 31 -6.99 -20.95 -46.76
C ASN A 31 -8.26 -20.40 -46.12
N VAL A 32 -8.51 -20.69 -44.84
CA VAL A 32 -9.69 -20.19 -44.14
C VAL A 32 -9.59 -18.67 -43.93
N VAL A 33 -8.42 -18.15 -43.51
CA VAL A 33 -8.27 -16.70 -43.22
C VAL A 33 -8.23 -15.84 -44.49
N LYS A 34 -7.87 -16.41 -45.65
CA LYS A 34 -7.89 -15.70 -46.94
C LYS A 34 -9.31 -15.49 -47.47
N ASP A 35 -10.22 -16.41 -47.19
CA ASP A 35 -11.63 -16.38 -47.66
C ASP A 35 -12.55 -16.84 -46.54
N PRO A 36 -12.68 -16.07 -45.46
CA PRO A 36 -13.45 -16.44 -44.28
C PRO A 36 -14.96 -16.44 -44.61
N PRO A 37 -15.77 -17.28 -43.95
CA PRO A 37 -17.22 -17.22 -44.07
C PRO A 37 -17.75 -15.83 -43.69
N PRO A 38 -18.74 -15.30 -44.38
CA PRO A 38 -19.31 -14.00 -44.07
C PRO A 38 -19.81 -13.90 -42.61
N GLY A 39 -19.31 -12.88 -41.88
CA GLY A 39 -19.70 -12.62 -40.49
C GLY A 39 -19.03 -13.53 -39.45
N GLU A 40 -18.07 -14.34 -39.82
CA GLU A 40 -17.28 -15.15 -38.89
C GLU A 40 -15.88 -14.57 -38.63
N VAL A 41 -15.41 -14.67 -37.38
CA VAL A 41 -14.06 -14.31 -37.02
C VAL A 41 -13.08 -15.40 -37.49
N PRO A 42 -12.03 -15.05 -38.24
CA PRO A 42 -11.04 -16.04 -38.67
C PRO A 42 -10.32 -16.67 -37.50
N PRO A 43 -9.85 -17.94 -37.61
CA PRO A 43 -9.23 -18.70 -36.52
C PRO A 43 -7.75 -18.24 -36.26
N TRP A 44 -7.56 -16.95 -36.01
CA TRP A 44 -6.23 -16.33 -35.85
C TRP A 44 -5.37 -17.01 -34.78
N PHE A 45 -5.97 -17.41 -33.64
CA PHE A 45 -5.22 -18.08 -32.58
C PHE A 45 -4.65 -19.42 -33.03
N LEU A 46 -5.45 -20.25 -33.70
CA LEU A 46 -5.01 -21.53 -34.25
C LEU A 46 -3.93 -21.34 -35.33
N LEU A 47 -4.08 -20.33 -36.18
CA LEU A 47 -3.07 -20.01 -37.19
C LEU A 47 -1.76 -19.60 -36.54
N ALA A 48 -1.80 -18.76 -35.50
CA ALA A 48 -0.60 -18.36 -34.76
C ALA A 48 0.12 -19.55 -34.14
N GLN A 49 -0.63 -20.51 -33.58
CA GLN A 49 -0.06 -21.75 -33.04
C GLN A 49 0.55 -22.63 -34.14
N ALA A 50 -0.12 -22.76 -35.27
CA ALA A 50 0.40 -23.53 -36.41
C ALA A 50 1.67 -22.90 -36.97
N CYS A 51 1.70 -21.58 -37.12
CA CYS A 51 2.90 -20.84 -37.54
C CYS A 51 4.06 -21.02 -36.55
N GLN A 52 3.80 -20.93 -35.24
CA GLN A 52 4.79 -21.15 -34.21
C GLN A 52 5.42 -22.55 -34.32
N MET A 53 4.59 -23.60 -34.42
CA MET A 53 5.05 -24.97 -34.53
C MET A 53 5.76 -25.27 -35.86
N ALA A 54 5.40 -24.55 -36.94
CA ALA A 54 6.06 -24.65 -38.25
C ALA A 54 7.35 -23.80 -38.37
N GLY A 55 7.71 -23.03 -37.35
CA GLY A 55 8.86 -22.11 -37.38
C GLY A 55 8.64 -20.85 -38.25
N ASP A 56 7.36 -20.56 -38.60
CA ASP A 56 7.00 -19.38 -39.40
C ASP A 56 6.78 -18.18 -38.48
N SER A 57 7.87 -17.53 -38.10
CA SER A 57 7.85 -16.38 -37.18
C SER A 57 7.07 -15.17 -37.73
N VAL A 58 7.13 -14.95 -39.06
CA VAL A 58 6.43 -13.83 -39.69
C VAL A 58 4.91 -14.08 -39.66
N GLY A 59 4.46 -15.23 -40.12
CA GLY A 59 3.05 -15.61 -40.08
C GLY A 59 2.48 -15.67 -38.68
N GLN A 60 3.29 -16.11 -37.69
CA GLN A 60 2.90 -16.06 -36.28
C GLN A 60 2.60 -14.63 -35.82
N GLY A 61 3.54 -13.70 -36.08
CA GLY A 61 3.38 -12.29 -35.67
C GLY A 61 2.19 -11.61 -36.32
N GLU A 62 1.94 -11.88 -37.62
CA GLU A 62 0.79 -11.33 -38.34
C GLU A 62 -0.55 -11.87 -37.77
N ALA A 63 -0.66 -13.18 -37.56
CA ALA A 63 -1.84 -13.81 -37.00
C ALA A 63 -2.14 -13.31 -35.59
N LEU A 64 -1.14 -13.17 -34.72
CA LEU A 64 -1.28 -12.62 -33.36
C LEU A 64 -1.69 -11.15 -33.38
N THR A 65 -1.17 -10.36 -34.31
CA THR A 65 -1.54 -8.94 -34.46
C THR A 65 -3.01 -8.81 -34.85
N ARG A 66 -3.50 -9.64 -35.74
CA ARG A 66 -4.93 -9.68 -36.11
C ARG A 66 -5.81 -10.12 -34.97
N LEU A 67 -5.42 -11.20 -34.29
CA LEU A 67 -6.15 -11.69 -33.11
C LEU A 67 -6.32 -10.60 -32.05
N LEU A 68 -5.20 -9.95 -31.67
CA LEU A 68 -5.22 -8.97 -30.58
C LEU A 68 -5.85 -7.63 -30.98
N ALA A 69 -5.98 -7.35 -32.28
CA ALA A 69 -6.77 -6.22 -32.76
C ALA A 69 -8.29 -6.45 -32.58
N GLU A 70 -8.75 -7.71 -32.74
CA GLU A 70 -10.15 -8.09 -32.56
C GLU A 70 -10.47 -8.43 -31.08
N GLU A 71 -9.56 -9.15 -30.41
CA GLU A 71 -9.67 -9.59 -29.02
C GLU A 71 -8.46 -9.14 -28.18
N PRO A 72 -8.41 -7.87 -27.74
CA PRO A 72 -7.23 -7.32 -27.04
C PRO A 72 -6.88 -8.03 -25.73
N ARG A 73 -7.84 -8.75 -25.13
CA ARG A 73 -7.68 -9.49 -23.87
C ARG A 73 -7.63 -11.01 -24.05
N HIS A 74 -7.39 -11.51 -25.25
CA HIS A 74 -7.29 -12.94 -25.52
C HIS A 74 -6.03 -13.51 -24.84
N LEU A 75 -6.19 -14.18 -23.69
CA LEU A 75 -5.07 -14.62 -22.82
C LEU A 75 -4.01 -15.41 -23.58
N GLY A 76 -4.41 -16.44 -24.35
CA GLY A 76 -3.49 -17.24 -25.14
C GLY A 76 -2.75 -16.43 -26.22
N GLY A 77 -3.42 -15.48 -26.85
CA GLY A 77 -2.82 -14.57 -27.82
C GLY A 77 -1.77 -13.65 -27.19
N LEU A 78 -2.05 -13.10 -26.03
CA LEU A 78 -1.09 -12.27 -25.28
C LEU A 78 0.16 -13.07 -24.88
N LEU A 79 -0.01 -14.29 -24.35
CA LEU A 79 1.11 -15.15 -23.97
C LEU A 79 1.96 -15.56 -25.18
N LEU A 80 1.34 -15.93 -26.31
CA LEU A 80 2.06 -16.26 -27.52
C LEU A 80 2.78 -15.05 -28.12
N MET A 81 2.14 -13.87 -28.13
CA MET A 81 2.78 -12.64 -28.60
C MET A 81 3.99 -12.26 -27.73
N ALA A 82 3.86 -12.40 -26.41
CA ALA A 82 4.96 -12.17 -25.49
C ALA A 82 6.17 -13.08 -25.79
N GLY A 83 5.92 -14.39 -25.96
CA GLY A 83 6.96 -15.34 -26.34
C GLY A 83 7.58 -15.04 -27.72
N HIS A 84 6.77 -14.65 -28.69
CA HIS A 84 7.20 -14.24 -30.02
C HIS A 84 8.15 -13.02 -29.95
N LYS A 85 7.77 -11.97 -29.20
CA LYS A 85 8.59 -10.78 -28.99
C LYS A 85 9.88 -11.09 -28.22
N ALA A 86 9.82 -11.96 -27.23
CA ALA A 86 11.02 -12.41 -26.51
C ALA A 86 12.00 -13.14 -27.45
N GLY A 87 11.48 -14.01 -28.34
CA GLY A 87 12.30 -14.69 -29.37
C GLY A 87 12.94 -13.74 -30.37
N GLN A 88 12.35 -12.57 -30.60
CA GLN A 88 12.92 -11.51 -31.45
C GLN A 88 13.93 -10.62 -30.70
N GLY A 89 14.13 -10.80 -29.39
CA GLY A 89 14.99 -9.94 -28.57
C GLY A 89 14.34 -8.62 -28.17
N ASP A 90 13.04 -8.42 -28.46
CA ASP A 90 12.28 -7.25 -28.05
C ASP A 90 11.76 -7.43 -26.62
N SER A 91 12.68 -7.30 -25.65
CA SER A 91 12.37 -7.47 -24.22
C SER A 91 11.29 -6.52 -23.72
N ARG A 92 11.23 -5.30 -24.26
CA ARG A 92 10.25 -4.30 -23.86
C ARG A 92 8.84 -4.70 -24.28
N ALA A 93 8.64 -5.08 -25.54
CA ALA A 93 7.35 -5.56 -26.01
C ALA A 93 6.97 -6.87 -25.31
N ALA A 94 7.89 -7.82 -25.16
CA ALA A 94 7.64 -9.07 -24.46
C ALA A 94 7.16 -8.84 -23.04
N SER A 95 7.82 -7.96 -22.26
CA SER A 95 7.42 -7.60 -20.92
C SER A 95 6.01 -6.97 -20.89
N SER A 96 5.68 -6.09 -21.83
CA SER A 96 4.37 -5.46 -21.93
C SER A 96 3.26 -6.50 -22.14
N PHE A 97 3.45 -7.44 -23.06
CA PHE A 97 2.45 -8.49 -23.32
C PHE A 97 2.33 -9.48 -22.16
N TYR A 98 3.43 -9.88 -21.51
CA TYR A 98 3.38 -10.73 -20.33
C TYR A 98 2.65 -10.03 -19.16
N THR A 99 2.93 -8.75 -18.90
CA THR A 99 2.25 -7.97 -17.86
C THR A 99 0.74 -7.92 -18.11
N THR A 100 0.34 -7.66 -19.38
CA THR A 100 -1.08 -7.65 -19.74
C THR A 100 -1.73 -9.02 -19.59
N ALA A 101 -1.04 -10.10 -19.95
CA ALA A 101 -1.53 -11.47 -19.80
C ALA A 101 -1.77 -11.83 -18.33
N LEU A 102 -0.84 -11.48 -17.44
CA LEU A 102 -0.97 -11.69 -16.01
C LEU A 102 -2.14 -10.89 -15.43
N ALA A 103 -2.28 -9.61 -15.80
CA ALA A 103 -3.40 -8.78 -15.36
C ALA A 103 -4.76 -9.34 -15.81
N VAL A 104 -4.85 -9.91 -17.02
CA VAL A 104 -6.05 -10.59 -17.52
C VAL A 104 -6.36 -11.84 -16.68
N ALA A 105 -5.34 -12.64 -16.36
CA ALA A 105 -5.49 -13.83 -15.54
C ALA A 105 -5.91 -13.51 -14.09
N ASP A 106 -5.31 -12.47 -13.49
CA ASP A 106 -5.62 -12.03 -12.13
C ASP A 106 -7.04 -11.46 -12.00
N HIS A 107 -7.56 -10.85 -13.06
CA HIS A 107 -8.93 -10.30 -13.08
C HIS A 107 -10.01 -11.39 -13.05
N ALA A 108 -9.74 -12.58 -13.60
CA ALA A 108 -10.66 -13.69 -13.67
C ALA A 108 -9.96 -15.04 -13.45
N PRO A 109 -9.41 -15.30 -12.24
CA PRO A 109 -8.55 -16.46 -11.97
C PRO A 109 -9.27 -17.79 -12.21
N ASP A 110 -10.56 -17.86 -11.91
CA ASP A 110 -11.38 -19.08 -12.11
C ASP A 110 -11.64 -19.41 -13.59
N GLN A 111 -11.40 -18.47 -14.50
CA GLN A 111 -11.57 -18.66 -15.95
C GLN A 111 -10.27 -19.02 -16.67
N VAL A 112 -9.14 -19.08 -15.95
CA VAL A 112 -7.84 -19.40 -16.53
C VAL A 112 -7.78 -20.91 -16.86
N PRO A 113 -7.62 -21.30 -18.14
CA PRO A 113 -7.44 -22.69 -18.49
C PRO A 113 -6.19 -23.28 -17.85
N GLN A 114 -6.27 -24.46 -17.26
CA GLN A 114 -5.13 -25.10 -16.59
C GLN A 114 -3.90 -25.24 -17.50
N VAL A 115 -4.10 -25.47 -18.78
CA VAL A 115 -3.03 -25.55 -19.78
C VAL A 115 -2.23 -24.24 -19.93
N MET A 116 -2.76 -23.09 -19.51
CA MET A 116 -2.08 -21.79 -19.58
C MET A 116 -1.30 -21.43 -18.33
N ILE A 117 -1.51 -22.16 -17.22
CA ILE A 117 -0.81 -21.89 -15.95
C ILE A 117 0.72 -21.96 -16.10
N PRO A 118 1.32 -22.96 -16.77
CA PRO A 118 2.77 -22.99 -16.99
C PRO A 118 3.31 -21.80 -17.80
N LEU A 119 2.52 -21.34 -18.79
CA LEU A 119 2.90 -20.18 -19.60
C LEU A 119 2.84 -18.87 -18.82
N LEU A 120 1.87 -18.72 -17.90
CA LEU A 120 1.79 -17.59 -16.98
C LEU A 120 2.98 -17.60 -16.01
N GLN A 121 3.33 -18.75 -15.46
CA GLN A 121 4.51 -18.91 -14.60
C GLN A 121 5.81 -18.55 -15.36
N GLN A 122 5.95 -18.99 -16.61
CA GLN A 122 7.06 -18.61 -17.46
C GLN A 122 7.09 -17.09 -17.69
N GLY A 123 5.92 -16.46 -17.90
CA GLY A 123 5.78 -15.02 -18.01
C GLY A 123 6.23 -14.28 -16.77
N GLN A 124 5.86 -14.75 -15.58
CA GLN A 124 6.30 -14.18 -14.30
C GLN A 124 7.84 -14.26 -14.16
N LEU A 125 8.44 -15.41 -14.46
CA LEU A 125 9.89 -15.59 -14.41
C LEU A 125 10.60 -14.68 -15.41
N TYR A 126 10.04 -14.52 -16.63
CA TYR A 126 10.56 -13.62 -17.63
C TYR A 126 10.58 -12.16 -17.13
N LEU A 127 9.46 -11.71 -16.56
CA LEU A 127 9.34 -10.36 -16.02
C LEU A 127 10.31 -10.11 -14.85
N GLN A 128 10.46 -11.06 -13.95
CA GLN A 128 11.43 -10.97 -12.85
C GLN A 128 12.87 -10.81 -13.38
N LYS A 129 13.23 -11.61 -14.38
CA LYS A 129 14.55 -11.51 -15.04
C LYS A 129 14.73 -10.16 -15.73
N ALA A 130 13.77 -9.73 -16.54
CA ALA A 130 13.82 -8.45 -17.27
C ALA A 130 13.90 -7.25 -16.29
N GLN A 131 13.17 -7.29 -15.17
CA GLN A 131 13.25 -6.29 -14.11
C GLN A 131 14.63 -6.25 -13.45
N GLY A 132 15.23 -7.42 -13.20
CA GLY A 132 16.58 -7.51 -12.65
C GLY A 132 17.63 -6.92 -13.60
N GLU A 133 17.56 -7.24 -14.89
CA GLU A 133 18.45 -6.72 -15.94
C GLU A 133 18.31 -5.19 -16.08
N TYR A 134 17.07 -4.69 -16.10
CA TYR A 134 16.81 -3.24 -16.15
C TYR A 134 17.34 -2.53 -14.91
N SER A 135 17.12 -3.10 -13.71
CA SER A 135 17.65 -2.55 -12.45
C SER A 135 19.18 -2.49 -12.44
N ALA A 136 19.85 -3.56 -12.90
CA ALA A 136 21.30 -3.62 -12.98
C ALA A 136 21.84 -2.58 -13.98
N PHE A 137 21.24 -2.49 -15.16
CA PHE A 137 21.61 -1.50 -16.19
C PHE A 137 21.48 -0.07 -15.65
N LEU A 138 20.32 0.26 -15.05
CA LEU A 138 20.07 1.60 -14.51
C LEU A 138 21.06 1.96 -13.41
N ASN A 139 21.31 1.05 -12.47
CA ASN A 139 22.27 1.27 -11.39
C ASN A 139 23.70 1.50 -11.91
N ALA A 140 24.13 0.74 -12.93
CA ALA A 140 25.44 0.94 -13.56
C ALA A 140 25.54 2.33 -14.22
N GLN A 141 24.51 2.74 -14.99
CA GLN A 141 24.49 4.05 -15.65
C GLN A 141 24.46 5.21 -14.62
N LEU A 142 23.80 5.04 -13.48
CA LEU A 142 23.77 6.04 -12.42
C LEU A 142 25.12 6.10 -11.68
N ALA A 143 25.73 4.95 -11.40
CA ALA A 143 27.05 4.88 -10.75
C ALA A 143 28.14 5.58 -11.60
N ASP A 144 28.14 5.41 -12.91
CA ASP A 144 29.05 6.09 -13.84
C ASP A 144 28.91 7.62 -13.77
N LYS A 145 27.76 8.12 -13.32
CA LYS A 145 27.49 9.55 -13.10
C LYS A 145 27.68 10.01 -11.66
N GLY A 146 28.20 9.15 -10.78
CA GLY A 146 28.40 9.44 -9.36
C GLY A 146 27.12 9.40 -8.51
N ILE A 147 26.04 8.82 -9.06
CA ILE A 147 24.76 8.69 -8.34
C ILE A 147 24.65 7.26 -7.81
N ALA A 148 25.28 7.01 -6.67
CA ALA A 148 25.11 5.74 -5.96
C ALA A 148 23.92 5.84 -4.96
N PRO A 149 23.37 4.71 -4.50
CA PRO A 149 22.38 4.69 -3.41
C PRO A 149 22.89 5.46 -2.18
N GLY A 150 22.08 6.36 -1.64
CA GLY A 150 22.43 7.23 -0.52
C GLY A 150 23.30 8.45 -0.85
N ALA A 151 23.80 8.59 -2.07
CA ALA A 151 24.74 9.65 -2.44
C ALA A 151 24.09 11.03 -2.59
N VAL A 152 22.80 11.09 -2.94
CA VAL A 152 22.10 12.36 -3.23
C VAL A 152 21.11 12.72 -2.13
N SER A 153 20.04 11.97 -1.99
CA SER A 153 19.05 12.16 -0.94
C SER A 153 18.13 10.94 -0.80
N PRO A 154 17.53 10.74 0.38
CA PRO A 154 16.53 9.67 0.57
C PRO A 154 15.35 9.75 -0.40
N ARG A 155 15.01 10.96 -0.90
CA ARG A 155 13.95 11.14 -1.90
C ARG A 155 14.31 10.53 -3.26
N ILE A 156 15.59 10.62 -3.68
CA ILE A 156 16.07 9.99 -4.92
C ILE A 156 16.06 8.48 -4.76
N ASP A 157 16.52 7.95 -3.63
CA ASP A 157 16.50 6.51 -3.36
C ASP A 157 15.06 5.97 -3.39
N MET A 158 14.12 6.68 -2.74
CA MET A 158 12.71 6.33 -2.78
C MET A 158 12.13 6.36 -4.19
N ALA A 159 12.47 7.37 -4.99
CA ALA A 159 12.01 7.47 -6.39
C ALA A 159 12.52 6.31 -7.24
N LEU A 160 13.76 5.89 -7.04
CA LEU A 160 14.34 4.72 -7.71
C LEU A 160 13.69 3.42 -7.25
N ASP A 161 13.41 3.28 -5.95
CA ASP A 161 12.72 2.12 -5.41
C ASP A 161 11.29 1.98 -5.94
N LEU A 162 10.57 3.09 -6.07
CA LEU A 162 9.23 3.12 -6.68
C LEU A 162 9.30 2.80 -8.18
N LEU A 163 10.23 3.43 -8.92
CA LEU A 163 10.43 3.17 -10.35
C LEU A 163 10.75 1.71 -10.64
N LEU A 164 11.56 1.10 -9.79
CA LEU A 164 12.00 -0.29 -9.93
C LEU A 164 11.01 -1.30 -9.28
N GLY A 165 9.86 -0.85 -8.79
CA GLY A 165 8.86 -1.73 -8.17
C GLY A 165 9.33 -2.41 -6.87
N ARG A 166 10.39 -1.91 -6.23
CA ARG A 166 10.89 -2.41 -4.94
C ARG A 166 10.06 -1.91 -3.77
N LYS A 167 9.37 -0.77 -3.96
CA LYS A 167 8.46 -0.16 -3.00
C LYS A 167 7.13 0.20 -3.67
N GLN A 168 6.08 0.28 -2.89
CA GLN A 168 4.75 0.72 -3.31
C GLN A 168 4.59 2.21 -3.03
N LEU A 169 3.83 2.92 -3.87
CA LEU A 169 3.43 4.29 -3.59
C LEU A 169 2.37 4.30 -2.49
N TYR A 170 2.66 5.00 -1.39
CA TYR A 170 1.70 5.32 -0.34
C TYR A 170 1.46 6.82 -0.32
N VAL A 171 0.20 7.21 -0.30
CA VAL A 171 -0.25 8.60 -0.26
C VAL A 171 -1.13 8.82 0.98
N GLN A 172 -1.40 10.07 1.30
CA GLN A 172 -2.36 10.44 2.32
C GLN A 172 -3.77 10.06 1.87
N GLU A 173 -4.44 9.21 2.62
CA GLU A 173 -5.84 8.78 2.40
C GLU A 173 -6.65 8.91 3.70
N PRO A 174 -6.77 10.12 4.26
CA PRO A 174 -7.50 10.31 5.51
C PRO A 174 -8.97 9.93 5.34
N THR A 175 -9.54 9.26 6.34
CA THR A 175 -10.89 8.69 6.23
C THR A 175 -12.01 9.71 6.34
N SER A 176 -11.74 10.95 6.82
CA SER A 176 -12.78 11.94 7.09
C SER A 176 -12.54 13.31 6.47
N PHE A 177 -11.34 13.85 6.53
CA PHE A 177 -11.05 15.19 6.00
C PHE A 177 -9.67 15.25 5.37
N TYR A 178 -9.61 15.69 4.12
CA TYR A 178 -8.38 15.88 3.36
C TYR A 178 -8.11 17.37 3.14
N PHE A 179 -6.96 17.86 3.60
CA PHE A 179 -6.45 19.19 3.31
C PHE A 179 -5.41 19.11 2.19
N PRO A 180 -5.62 19.80 1.04
CA PRO A 180 -4.77 19.65 -0.14
C PRO A 180 -3.40 20.31 0.03
N GLY A 181 -2.43 19.87 -0.80
CA GLY A 181 -1.13 20.52 -0.93
C GLY A 181 -0.11 20.17 0.15
N LEU A 182 -0.45 19.32 1.11
CA LEU A 182 0.50 18.88 2.13
C LEU A 182 1.50 17.84 1.57
N PRO A 183 2.77 17.84 2.04
CA PRO A 183 3.76 16.89 1.56
C PRO A 183 3.40 15.45 1.96
N GLN A 184 3.64 14.51 1.03
CA GLN A 184 3.48 13.07 1.24
C GLN A 184 4.71 12.53 1.99
N ARG A 185 4.74 12.73 3.30
CA ARG A 185 5.89 12.39 4.14
C ARG A 185 5.47 11.47 5.27
N GLN A 186 6.11 10.30 5.35
CA GLN A 186 5.74 9.23 6.28
C GLN A 186 6.12 9.56 7.72
N PHE A 187 7.39 9.94 7.94
CA PHE A 187 7.91 10.33 9.24
C PHE A 187 8.55 11.71 9.21
N TYR A 188 8.55 12.37 10.36
CA TYR A 188 9.23 13.63 10.63
C TYR A 188 10.27 13.40 11.71
N GLU A 189 11.45 14.03 11.57
CA GLU A 189 12.49 13.90 12.58
C GLU A 189 12.23 14.86 13.76
N ALA A 190 12.37 14.39 14.99
CA ALA A 190 12.14 15.22 16.17
C ALA A 190 12.99 16.51 16.17
N ALA A 191 14.19 16.44 15.59
CA ALA A 191 15.08 17.60 15.46
C ALA A 191 14.54 18.74 14.54
N GLU A 192 13.48 18.49 13.79
CA GLU A 192 12.82 19.52 12.98
C GLU A 192 11.86 20.41 13.81
N PHE A 193 11.64 20.07 15.08
CA PHE A 193 10.69 20.74 15.97
C PHE A 193 11.42 21.32 17.19
N ASP A 194 11.42 22.63 17.36
CA ASP A 194 12.12 23.32 18.44
C ASP A 194 11.70 22.87 19.85
N TRP A 195 10.43 22.45 20.01
CA TRP A 195 9.88 21.98 21.28
C TRP A 195 10.31 20.55 21.65
N ALA A 196 10.69 19.72 20.66
CA ALA A 196 10.85 18.28 20.84
C ALA A 196 11.95 17.90 21.85
N GLN A 197 13.11 18.56 21.81
CA GLN A 197 14.22 18.29 22.75
C GLN A 197 13.80 18.54 24.19
N GLY A 198 13.12 19.66 24.46
CA GLY A 198 12.64 20.00 25.80
C GLY A 198 11.54 19.04 26.29
N PHE A 199 10.73 18.53 25.37
CA PHE A 199 9.72 17.53 25.64
C PHE A 199 10.34 16.18 26.02
N GLU A 200 11.29 15.68 25.22
CA GLU A 200 12.02 14.44 25.47
C GLU A 200 12.80 14.47 26.80
N ALA A 201 13.32 15.62 27.17
CA ALA A 201 14.04 15.80 28.46
C ALA A 201 13.16 15.53 29.69
N GLN A 202 11.84 15.54 29.55
CA GLN A 202 10.89 15.26 30.64
C GLN A 202 10.44 13.79 30.68
N ALA A 203 10.95 12.92 29.79
CA ALA A 203 10.50 11.54 29.65
C ALA A 203 10.63 10.72 30.96
N ASP A 204 11.68 10.93 31.73
CA ASP A 204 11.88 10.22 33.03
C ASP A 204 10.79 10.60 34.04
N ALA A 205 10.41 11.87 34.11
CA ALA A 205 9.33 12.33 35.00
C ALA A 205 7.98 11.76 34.55
N MET A 206 7.71 11.74 33.26
CA MET A 206 6.49 11.13 32.68
C MET A 206 6.45 9.61 32.94
N LEU A 207 7.60 8.92 32.81
CA LEU A 207 7.69 7.50 33.15
C LEU A 207 7.38 7.24 34.62
N ALA A 208 7.90 8.04 35.52
CA ALA A 208 7.63 7.91 36.97
C ALA A 208 6.11 8.09 37.30
N GLU A 209 5.43 9.02 36.62
CA GLU A 209 3.98 9.22 36.74
C GLU A 209 3.21 7.99 36.20
N LEU A 210 3.58 7.45 35.04
CA LEU A 210 3.00 6.25 34.48
C LEU A 210 3.23 5.03 35.40
N GLU A 211 4.43 4.84 35.93
CA GLU A 211 4.72 3.76 36.90
C GLU A 211 3.87 3.88 38.16
N GLY A 212 3.69 5.11 38.64
CA GLY A 212 2.79 5.42 39.74
C GLY A 212 1.32 5.08 39.44
N LEU A 213 0.84 5.32 38.23
CA LEU A 213 -0.48 4.90 37.76
C LEU A 213 -0.60 3.37 37.74
N LEU A 214 0.38 2.68 37.12
CA LEU A 214 0.37 1.21 37.00
C LEU A 214 0.41 0.51 38.36
N ALA A 215 1.13 1.10 39.33
CA ALA A 215 1.19 0.55 40.68
C ALA A 215 -0.12 0.69 41.46
N ARG A 216 -0.85 1.79 41.25
CA ARG A 216 -2.13 2.06 41.94
C ARG A 216 -3.34 1.43 41.25
N GLN A 217 -3.36 1.47 39.92
CA GLN A 217 -4.51 1.10 39.08
C GLN A 217 -4.06 0.37 37.81
N PRO A 218 -3.52 -0.87 37.92
CA PRO A 218 -2.95 -1.59 36.77
C PRO A 218 -3.98 -1.91 35.66
N GLY A 219 -5.27 -1.79 35.95
CA GLY A 219 -6.37 -2.07 35.01
C GLY A 219 -7.05 -0.81 34.44
N ASP A 220 -6.54 0.38 34.69
CA ASP A 220 -7.18 1.64 34.28
C ASP A 220 -6.84 2.03 32.81
N PHE A 221 -7.02 1.05 31.94
CA PHE A 221 -6.93 1.20 30.49
C PHE A 221 -8.20 0.64 29.86
N SER A 222 -9.01 1.50 29.27
CA SER A 222 -10.15 1.08 28.45
C SER A 222 -9.68 0.59 27.08
N PRO A 223 -10.41 -0.30 26.39
CA PRO A 223 -10.10 -0.63 25.00
C PRO A 223 -10.01 0.64 24.14
N TYR A 224 -8.98 0.75 23.29
CA TYR A 224 -8.80 1.94 22.44
C TYR A 224 -9.93 2.06 21.41
N VAL A 225 -10.34 0.96 20.79
CA VAL A 225 -11.49 0.89 19.90
C VAL A 225 -12.66 0.30 20.65
N GLN A 226 -13.73 1.08 20.83
CA GLN A 226 -14.89 0.68 21.60
C GLN A 226 -16.14 0.60 20.71
N THR A 227 -17.02 -0.35 21.04
CA THR A 227 -18.39 -0.37 20.50
C THR A 227 -19.16 0.85 20.99
N ARG A 228 -19.80 1.56 20.06
CA ARG A 228 -20.63 2.71 20.36
C ARG A 228 -22.09 2.41 20.01
N PRO A 229 -23.05 2.78 20.88
CA PRO A 229 -24.47 2.47 20.66
C PRO A 229 -25.11 3.32 19.56
N ASP A 230 -24.48 4.46 19.21
CA ASP A 230 -24.98 5.45 18.26
C ASP A 230 -24.60 5.19 16.79
N ARG A 231 -23.83 4.11 16.53
CA ARG A 231 -23.37 3.78 15.17
C ARG A 231 -23.10 2.29 14.97
N PRO A 232 -23.08 1.84 13.69
CA PRO A 232 -22.64 0.48 13.36
C PRO A 232 -21.22 0.22 13.87
N ALA A 233 -21.00 -0.97 14.38
CA ALA A 233 -19.69 -1.38 14.85
C ALA A 233 -18.69 -1.50 13.69
N ALA A 234 -17.52 -0.87 13.81
CA ALA A 234 -16.44 -1.01 12.84
C ALA A 234 -15.90 -2.46 12.80
N ALA A 235 -15.48 -2.91 11.64
CA ALA A 235 -14.84 -4.24 11.45
C ALA A 235 -13.39 -4.20 11.91
N ASN A 236 -13.15 -3.95 13.20
CA ASN A 236 -11.82 -3.94 13.81
C ASN A 236 -11.67 -5.16 14.74
N PRO A 237 -10.66 -6.03 14.55
CA PRO A 237 -10.47 -7.21 15.39
C PRO A 237 -10.07 -6.88 16.83
N LEU A 238 -9.58 -5.66 17.09
CA LEU A 238 -9.21 -5.17 18.43
C LEU A 238 -10.34 -4.33 19.08
N ARG A 239 -11.55 -4.36 18.51
CA ARG A 239 -12.70 -3.69 19.12
C ARG A 239 -13.07 -4.36 20.43
N ASP A 240 -13.22 -3.55 21.48
CA ASP A 240 -13.51 -3.96 22.85
C ASP A 240 -12.43 -4.91 23.43
N ASP A 241 -11.23 -4.95 22.81
CA ASP A 241 -10.13 -5.79 23.22
C ASP A 241 -9.13 -4.96 24.07
N PRO A 242 -8.92 -5.32 25.35
CA PRO A 242 -7.96 -4.63 26.23
C PRO A 242 -6.50 -4.85 25.83
N SER A 243 -6.21 -5.65 24.80
CA SER A 243 -4.85 -5.83 24.29
C SER A 243 -4.30 -4.55 23.63
N TRP A 244 -5.20 -3.67 23.16
CA TRP A 244 -4.89 -2.30 22.77
C TRP A 244 -5.70 -1.38 23.67
N GLY A 245 -5.05 -0.82 24.68
CA GLY A 245 -5.67 -0.02 25.72
C GLY A 245 -5.32 1.46 25.63
N ALA A 246 -6.20 2.30 26.16
CA ALA A 246 -6.08 3.74 26.24
C ALA A 246 -6.40 4.24 27.67
N HIS A 247 -5.55 5.14 28.18
CA HIS A 247 -5.81 5.94 29.37
C HIS A 247 -5.69 7.42 28.98
N TYR A 248 -6.81 8.07 28.78
CA TYR A 248 -6.89 9.44 28.25
C TYR A 248 -6.49 10.48 29.29
N LEU A 249 -5.54 11.36 28.96
CA LEU A 249 -5.20 12.58 29.70
C LEU A 249 -5.97 13.79 29.17
N TRP A 250 -6.14 13.83 27.84
CA TRP A 250 -7.01 14.75 27.11
C TRP A 250 -7.93 13.95 26.20
N GLU A 251 -9.22 14.23 26.22
CA GLU A 251 -10.21 13.61 25.37
C GLU A 251 -11.23 14.65 24.90
N ASN A 252 -11.53 14.65 23.60
CA ASN A 252 -12.51 15.56 23.00
C ASN A 252 -12.25 17.04 23.32
N GLY A 253 -10.99 17.47 23.31
CA GLY A 253 -10.61 18.86 23.55
C GLY A 253 -10.62 19.30 25.03
N ALA A 254 -10.82 18.40 25.97
CA ALA A 254 -10.83 18.71 27.39
C ALA A 254 -9.91 17.75 28.19
N PRO A 255 -9.24 18.23 29.25
CA PRO A 255 -8.51 17.33 30.15
C PRO A 255 -9.47 16.42 30.89
N VAL A 256 -9.13 15.14 31.03
CA VAL A 256 -9.80 14.19 31.90
C VAL A 256 -9.31 14.45 33.32
N ALA A 257 -10.10 15.13 34.13
CA ALA A 257 -9.67 15.78 35.36
C ALA A 257 -8.90 14.85 36.32
N ASP A 258 -9.42 13.67 36.61
CA ASP A 258 -8.81 12.72 37.55
C ASP A 258 -7.50 12.13 36.99
N HIS A 259 -7.43 11.89 35.68
CA HIS A 259 -6.23 11.37 35.01
C HIS A 259 -5.16 12.44 34.88
N ALA A 260 -5.55 13.67 34.50
CA ALA A 260 -4.63 14.80 34.41
C ALA A 260 -4.00 15.17 35.77
N ALA A 261 -4.77 15.05 36.84
CA ALA A 261 -4.31 15.36 38.19
C ALA A 261 -3.18 14.45 38.70
N ILE A 262 -3.10 13.22 38.22
CA ILE A 262 -2.05 12.25 38.58
C ILE A 262 -0.85 12.25 37.65
N ALA A 263 -0.86 13.07 36.57
CA ALA A 263 0.18 13.17 35.56
C ALA A 263 0.61 14.63 35.31
N PRO A 264 0.93 15.44 36.36
CA PRO A 264 1.20 16.86 36.19
C PRO A 264 2.43 17.18 35.36
N ALA A 265 3.51 16.39 35.40
CA ALA A 265 4.67 16.58 34.54
C ALA A 265 4.37 16.29 33.08
N THR A 266 3.61 15.22 32.81
CA THR A 266 3.12 14.90 31.47
C THR A 266 2.24 16.01 30.92
N MET A 267 1.28 16.53 31.73
CA MET A 267 0.42 17.63 31.33
C MET A 267 1.20 18.93 31.06
N ALA A 268 2.22 19.24 31.88
CA ALA A 268 3.08 20.41 31.68
C ALA A 268 3.91 20.28 30.37
N ALA A 269 4.42 19.08 30.07
CA ALA A 269 5.12 18.83 28.82
C ALA A 269 4.19 18.97 27.61
N LEU A 270 3.00 18.38 27.64
CA LEU A 270 2.00 18.49 26.56
C LEU A 270 1.66 19.97 26.25
N ALA A 271 1.62 20.83 27.26
CA ALA A 271 1.38 22.27 27.09
C ALA A 271 2.48 22.99 26.26
N THR A 272 3.66 22.40 26.08
CA THR A 272 4.74 22.95 25.24
C THR A 272 4.65 22.54 23.78
N ALA A 273 3.89 21.50 23.46
CA ALA A 273 3.73 21.01 22.11
C ALA A 273 2.65 21.83 21.35
N PRO A 274 2.79 22.04 20.03
CA PRO A 274 1.83 22.81 19.23
C PRO A 274 0.57 21.97 18.91
N MET A 275 -0.11 21.52 19.97
CA MET A 275 -1.33 20.73 19.81
C MET A 275 -2.49 21.58 19.26
N PRO A 276 -3.35 21.02 18.38
CA PRO A 276 -4.57 21.69 17.96
C PRO A 276 -5.50 21.90 19.17
N VAL A 277 -6.11 23.08 19.25
CA VAL A 277 -7.15 23.40 20.25
C VAL A 277 -8.43 23.68 19.49
N ILE A 278 -9.35 22.70 19.50
CA ILE A 278 -10.60 22.71 18.75
C ILE A 278 -11.69 22.21 19.70
N ALA A 279 -12.70 23.03 19.96
CA ALA A 279 -13.74 22.73 20.95
C ALA A 279 -14.42 21.38 20.67
N ALA A 280 -14.58 20.56 21.72
CA ALA A 280 -15.18 19.25 21.69
C ALA A 280 -14.50 18.24 20.73
N ARG A 281 -13.21 18.44 20.39
CA ARG A 281 -12.50 17.61 19.43
C ARG A 281 -11.02 17.40 19.78
N SER A 282 -10.25 18.47 19.88
CA SER A 282 -8.81 18.46 20.11
C SER A 282 -8.43 19.42 21.22
N PRO A 283 -7.39 19.16 22.02
CA PRO A 283 -6.41 18.08 21.85
C PRO A 283 -6.89 16.69 22.26
N MET A 284 -6.17 15.68 21.75
CA MET A 284 -6.20 14.32 22.23
C MET A 284 -4.80 13.93 22.73
N ALA A 285 -4.70 13.40 23.95
CA ALA A 285 -3.46 12.84 24.48
C ALA A 285 -3.79 11.69 25.45
N LEU A 286 -3.06 10.59 25.35
CA LEU A 286 -3.30 9.39 26.14
C LEU A 286 -2.06 8.52 26.30
N TYR A 287 -2.04 7.71 27.34
CA TYR A 287 -1.14 6.56 27.38
C TYR A 287 -1.79 5.43 26.57
N SER A 288 -1.10 5.03 25.50
CA SER A 288 -1.53 3.90 24.65
C SER A 288 -0.74 2.65 25.02
N LEU A 289 -1.48 1.62 25.45
CA LEU A 289 -0.95 0.32 25.85
C LEU A 289 -1.11 -0.68 24.70
N LEU A 290 -0.07 -1.46 24.41
CA LEU A 290 -0.12 -2.58 23.48
C LEU A 290 0.48 -3.83 24.12
N ARG A 291 -0.34 -4.85 24.35
CA ARG A 291 0.08 -6.11 25.00
C ARG A 291 0.94 -6.98 24.07
N PRO A 292 1.71 -7.94 24.61
CA PRO A 292 2.43 -8.95 23.82
C PRO A 292 1.52 -9.68 22.84
N GLY A 293 2.01 -9.90 21.62
CA GLY A 293 1.30 -10.62 20.55
C GLY A 293 0.23 -9.80 19.82
N THR A 294 0.03 -8.53 20.19
CA THR A 294 -1.00 -7.67 19.56
C THR A 294 -0.48 -7.03 18.27
N HIS A 295 -1.34 -7.01 17.26
CA HIS A 295 -1.10 -6.35 15.97
C HIS A 295 -2.26 -5.42 15.62
N ILE A 296 -2.00 -4.14 15.56
CA ILE A 296 -2.90 -3.11 15.00
C ILE A 296 -2.73 -3.19 13.49
N ARG A 297 -3.77 -3.66 12.78
CA ARG A 297 -3.73 -3.91 11.33
C ARG A 297 -3.56 -2.60 10.53
N PRO A 298 -3.12 -2.68 9.26
CA PRO A 298 -3.02 -1.52 8.38
C PRO A 298 -4.33 -0.72 8.35
N HIS A 299 -4.21 0.60 8.56
CA HIS A 299 -5.32 1.53 8.56
C HIS A 299 -4.84 2.95 8.29
N HIS A 300 -5.77 3.90 8.13
CA HIS A 300 -5.52 5.32 7.91
C HIS A 300 -6.19 6.13 9.01
N GLY A 301 -5.54 7.23 9.42
CA GLY A 301 -6.14 8.21 10.31
C GLY A 301 -7.24 9.04 9.63
N MET A 302 -7.91 9.87 10.43
CA MET A 302 -9.08 10.64 9.95
C MET A 302 -8.70 11.90 9.19
N LEU A 303 -7.61 12.53 9.55
CA LEU A 303 -7.26 13.89 9.11
C LEU A 303 -5.79 13.94 8.71
N ASN A 304 -5.46 14.62 7.60
CA ASN A 304 -4.07 14.89 7.26
C ASN A 304 -3.58 16.27 7.76
N THR A 305 -4.37 16.97 8.56
CA THR A 305 -4.02 18.29 9.12
C THR A 305 -3.17 18.23 10.38
N ARG A 306 -2.95 17.02 10.92
CA ARG A 306 -2.17 16.76 12.14
C ARG A 306 -1.08 15.75 11.88
N LEU A 307 -0.11 15.70 12.78
CA LEU A 307 0.82 14.60 12.94
C LEU A 307 0.56 13.92 14.27
N ILE A 308 0.78 12.61 14.33
CA ILE A 308 0.74 11.86 15.57
C ILE A 308 2.15 11.75 16.13
N CYS A 309 2.28 12.00 17.42
CA CYS A 309 3.50 11.90 18.20
C CYS A 309 3.40 10.72 19.17
N HIS A 310 4.39 9.87 19.17
CA HIS A 310 4.57 8.79 20.13
C HIS A 310 5.83 9.06 20.95
N LEU A 311 5.71 9.25 22.27
CA LEU A 311 6.84 9.20 23.19
C LEU A 311 6.80 7.85 23.91
N PRO A 312 7.68 6.91 23.59
CA PRO A 312 7.72 5.61 24.26
C PRO A 312 8.23 5.77 25.71
N LEU A 313 7.41 5.36 26.66
CA LEU A 313 7.76 5.33 28.09
C LEU A 313 8.19 3.93 28.53
N ILE A 314 7.46 2.90 28.08
CA ILE A 314 7.80 1.49 28.26
C ILE A 314 7.78 0.83 26.89
N THR A 315 8.89 0.22 26.46
CA THR A 315 8.98 -0.46 25.16
C THR A 315 9.91 -1.65 25.17
N ASN A 316 9.95 -2.41 24.09
CA ASN A 316 10.88 -3.51 23.87
C ASN A 316 11.31 -3.55 22.39
N ALA A 317 12.40 -4.26 22.11
CA ALA A 317 13.01 -4.29 20.76
C ALA A 317 12.13 -4.94 19.68
N ASP A 318 11.12 -5.74 20.07
CA ASP A 318 10.24 -6.47 19.16
C ASP A 318 8.94 -5.70 18.83
N CYS A 319 8.87 -4.42 19.28
CA CYS A 319 7.79 -3.51 18.93
C CYS A 319 8.21 -2.61 17.77
N ALA A 320 7.34 -2.47 16.77
CA ALA A 320 7.57 -1.55 15.67
C ALA A 320 6.27 -0.98 15.10
N ILE A 321 6.41 0.12 14.37
CA ILE A 321 5.37 0.75 13.57
C ILE A 321 5.87 0.86 12.13
N ARG A 322 5.02 0.52 11.16
CA ARG A 322 5.21 0.81 9.74
C ARG A 322 4.28 1.95 9.33
N VAL A 323 4.82 2.93 8.65
CA VAL A 323 4.05 3.97 7.96
C VAL A 323 4.48 3.94 6.49
N GLY A 324 3.55 3.65 5.60
CA GLY A 324 3.87 3.40 4.20
C GLY A 324 4.96 2.35 4.01
N ASN A 325 6.08 2.74 3.42
CA ASN A 325 7.22 1.84 3.15
C ASN A 325 8.26 1.79 4.28
N GLU A 326 8.12 2.59 5.33
CA GLU A 326 9.15 2.73 6.35
C GLU A 326 8.69 2.11 7.68
N THR A 327 9.54 1.27 8.26
CA THR A 327 9.32 0.67 9.58
C THR A 327 10.31 1.22 10.57
N ARG A 328 9.82 1.73 11.70
CA ARG A 328 10.64 2.21 12.82
C ARG A 328 10.31 1.48 14.11
N THR A 329 11.32 1.26 14.94
CA THR A 329 11.16 0.79 16.32
C THR A 329 11.06 1.99 17.27
N TRP A 330 10.40 1.81 18.40
CA TRP A 330 10.34 2.83 19.44
C TRP A 330 11.61 2.78 20.31
N GLN A 331 12.18 3.96 20.55
CA GLN A 331 13.26 4.15 21.51
C GLN A 331 12.72 4.88 22.74
N GLN A 332 12.91 4.33 23.93
CA GLN A 332 12.41 4.92 25.17
C GLN A 332 12.89 6.37 25.33
N GLY A 333 11.95 7.27 25.63
CA GLY A 333 12.20 8.69 25.81
C GLY A 333 12.51 9.48 24.54
N ARG A 334 12.34 8.88 23.33
CA ARG A 334 12.55 9.54 22.05
C ARG A 334 11.28 9.62 21.25
N LEU A 335 10.94 10.82 20.79
CA LEU A 335 9.75 11.06 19.98
C LEU A 335 9.85 10.36 18.62
N LEU A 336 8.75 9.78 18.22
CA LEU A 336 8.49 9.29 16.88
C LEU A 336 7.27 10.05 16.35
N ILE A 337 7.46 10.82 15.29
CA ILE A 337 6.44 11.72 14.73
C ILE A 337 6.13 11.27 13.32
N PHE A 338 4.85 11.06 13.00
CA PHE A 338 4.44 10.53 11.71
C PHE A 338 3.07 11.03 11.25
N ASP A 339 2.81 10.86 9.96
CA ASP A 339 1.54 11.16 9.33
C ASP A 339 0.65 9.91 9.35
N ASP A 340 -0.35 9.89 10.22
CA ASP A 340 -1.29 8.79 10.38
C ASP A 340 -2.31 8.70 9.22
N SER A 341 -2.42 9.72 8.39
CA SER A 341 -3.25 9.70 7.19
C SER A 341 -2.66 8.84 6.05
N ILE A 342 -1.38 8.45 6.15
CA ILE A 342 -0.75 7.43 5.33
C ILE A 342 -1.00 6.07 5.97
N GLU A 343 -1.23 5.02 5.18
CA GLU A 343 -1.43 3.68 5.71
C GLU A 343 -0.34 3.30 6.71
N HIS A 344 -0.76 2.93 7.91
CA HIS A 344 0.15 2.54 8.98
C HIS A 344 -0.39 1.35 9.79
N GLU A 345 0.54 0.62 10.41
CA GLU A 345 0.26 -0.51 11.27
C GLU A 345 1.29 -0.58 12.39
N ALA A 346 0.94 -1.19 13.52
CA ALA A 346 1.84 -1.32 14.65
C ALA A 346 1.71 -2.70 15.32
N TRP A 347 2.80 -3.21 15.84
CA TRP A 347 2.79 -4.52 16.50
C TRP A 347 3.70 -4.57 17.72
N ASN A 348 3.36 -5.48 18.62
CA ASN A 348 4.19 -5.90 19.74
C ASN A 348 4.41 -7.41 19.65
N ARG A 349 5.53 -7.83 19.10
CA ARG A 349 5.93 -9.25 19.00
C ARG A 349 6.76 -9.71 20.18
N GLY A 350 7.03 -8.82 21.13
CA GLY A 350 7.81 -9.08 22.34
C GLY A 350 7.01 -9.79 23.42
N ARG A 351 7.63 -9.91 24.59
CA ARG A 351 7.06 -10.55 25.78
C ARG A 351 6.59 -9.56 26.85
N ALA A 352 6.93 -8.29 26.69
CA ALA A 352 6.56 -7.21 27.60
C ALA A 352 5.56 -6.26 26.94
N THR A 353 4.67 -5.68 27.73
CA THR A 353 3.74 -4.64 27.28
C THR A 353 4.50 -3.39 26.84
N ARG A 354 4.07 -2.75 25.75
CA ARG A 354 4.53 -1.43 25.32
C ARG A 354 3.52 -0.39 25.77
N ILE A 355 3.99 0.72 26.37
CA ILE A 355 3.17 1.90 26.70
C ILE A 355 3.88 3.14 26.18
N ILE A 356 3.16 3.93 25.38
CA ILE A 356 3.62 5.21 24.84
C ILE A 356 2.67 6.32 25.30
N LEU A 357 3.19 7.54 25.44
CA LEU A 357 2.37 8.73 25.39
C LEU A 357 2.08 9.04 23.91
N LEU A 358 0.82 9.00 23.53
CA LEU A 358 0.32 9.33 22.20
C LEU A 358 -0.38 10.68 22.27
N PHE A 359 -0.03 11.60 21.38
CA PHE A 359 -0.69 12.90 21.25
C PHE A 359 -0.59 13.42 19.82
N GLU A 360 -1.36 14.46 19.49
CA GLU A 360 -1.41 15.08 18.17
C GLU A 360 -0.82 16.48 18.20
N ILE A 361 -0.22 16.88 17.06
CA ILE A 361 0.24 18.25 16.83
C ILE A 361 -0.24 18.77 15.49
N TRP A 362 -0.35 20.11 15.33
CA TRP A 362 -0.51 20.71 14.03
C TRP A 362 0.67 20.34 13.11
N ARG A 363 0.37 20.08 11.85
CA ARG A 363 1.45 19.96 10.85
C ARG A 363 2.18 21.30 10.70
N PRO A 364 3.53 21.26 10.61
CA PRO A 364 4.33 22.50 10.50
C PRO A 364 4.06 23.27 9.21
N GLU A 365 3.60 22.60 8.15
CA GLU A 365 3.29 23.19 6.86
C GLU A 365 2.00 24.03 6.84
N ILE A 366 1.14 23.88 7.84
CA ILE A 366 -0.12 24.63 7.94
C ILE A 366 0.14 25.97 8.61
N SER A 367 -0.13 27.06 7.90
CA SER A 367 0.03 28.42 8.41
C SER A 367 -0.93 28.74 9.55
N MET A 368 -0.66 29.80 10.32
CA MET A 368 -1.53 30.23 11.43
C MET A 368 -2.94 30.61 10.96
N ASP A 369 -3.07 31.25 9.80
CA ASP A 369 -4.37 31.61 9.24
C ASP A 369 -5.17 30.37 8.83
N GLU A 370 -4.50 29.37 8.25
CA GLU A 370 -5.12 28.09 7.91
C GLU A 370 -5.52 27.32 9.16
N ARG A 371 -4.70 27.29 10.22
CA ARG A 371 -5.06 26.68 11.51
C ARG A 371 -6.32 27.32 12.09
N THR A 372 -6.42 28.65 12.02
CA THR A 372 -7.60 29.39 12.48
C THR A 372 -8.85 29.02 11.67
N ALA A 373 -8.72 28.96 10.34
CA ALA A 373 -9.82 28.57 9.46
C ALA A 373 -10.23 27.10 9.67
N LEU A 374 -9.25 26.19 9.79
CA LEU A 374 -9.51 24.76 10.06
C LEU A 374 -10.19 24.56 11.42
N THR A 375 -9.77 25.29 12.46
CA THR A 375 -10.44 25.27 13.77
C THR A 375 -11.90 25.65 13.63
N ALA A 376 -12.22 26.76 12.96
CA ALA A 376 -13.60 27.20 12.75
C ALA A 376 -14.41 26.18 11.92
N ILE A 377 -13.81 25.57 10.89
CA ILE A 377 -14.46 24.52 10.09
C ILE A 377 -14.80 23.31 10.97
N PHE A 378 -13.86 22.82 11.78
CA PHE A 378 -14.10 21.64 12.61
C PHE A 378 -15.08 21.92 13.75
N GLU A 379 -15.08 23.11 14.33
CA GLU A 379 -16.10 23.53 15.32
C GLU A 379 -17.49 23.62 14.69
N ALA A 380 -17.61 24.17 13.48
CA ALA A 380 -18.87 24.19 12.75
C ALA A 380 -19.38 22.79 12.40
N ILE A 381 -18.51 21.87 11.97
CA ILE A 381 -18.84 20.46 11.74
C ILE A 381 -19.35 19.82 13.06
N THR A 382 -18.66 20.06 14.18
CA THR A 382 -19.04 19.53 15.47
C THR A 382 -20.42 20.06 15.91
N ALA A 383 -20.69 21.33 15.71
CA ALA A 383 -21.99 21.96 16.02
C ALA A 383 -23.13 21.41 15.16
N TYR A 384 -22.86 20.96 13.94
CA TYR A 384 -23.88 20.31 13.07
C TYR A 384 -24.18 18.86 13.43
N GLY A 385 -23.40 18.22 14.28
CA GLY A 385 -23.56 16.81 14.67
C GLY A 385 -22.28 15.99 14.52
N GLY A 386 -21.21 16.64 14.12
CA GLY A 386 -19.86 16.10 14.11
C GLY A 386 -19.51 15.26 12.87
N LEU A 387 -18.21 15.23 12.56
CA LEU A 387 -17.64 14.07 11.88
C LEU A 387 -17.70 12.90 12.85
N PRO A 388 -17.86 11.66 12.37
CA PRO A 388 -17.71 10.51 13.25
C PRO A 388 -16.34 10.60 13.93
N PRO A 389 -16.24 10.33 15.24
CA PRO A 389 -14.95 10.22 15.89
C PRO A 389 -14.15 9.09 15.25
N ASP A 390 -12.83 9.19 15.41
CA ASP A 390 -11.89 8.24 14.84
C ASP A 390 -12.29 6.80 15.15
N GLN A 391 -12.37 5.99 14.11
CA GLN A 391 -12.65 4.56 14.20
C GLN A 391 -11.39 3.76 13.84
N GLY A 392 -10.20 4.29 14.22
CA GLY A 392 -8.90 3.73 13.95
C GLY A 392 -8.79 2.22 13.92
#